data_ce4b3ab9c166be5f1210390c0653dff3
#
_entry.id   ce4b3ab9c166be5f1210390c0653dff3
#
_cell.length_a   1.000
_cell.length_b   1.000
_cell.length_c   1.000
_cell.angle_alpha   90.00
_cell.angle_beta   90.00
_cell.angle_gamma   90.00
#
_symmetry.space_group_name_H-M   'P 1'
#
loop_
_entity.id
_entity.type
_entity.pdbx_description
1 polymer ?
#
loop_
_entity_poly.entity_id
_entity_poly.type
_entity_poly.pdbx_seq_one_letter_code
_entity_poly.pdbx_strand_id
1 'polypeptide(L)'
;NLVTLIRLALTSTLVAALVVPISGWIVLCIALFALALDGIDGWLARLGGHVSDFGARFDMEVDAALGLVLALLAWASEAVGAVVLLLGLPRYVFVAASAIWPWLANPLPERLGRKIVCVIQIMALVILQAPVVDGPLASAILMTASVALVWSFGRDVRWLWRARP
;
A
#
# COMPACT_ATOMS: atom_id res chain seq x y z
N ASN A 1 -16.96 -5.77 -9.74
CA ASN A 1 -15.64 -5.96 -9.16
C ASN A 1 -15.60 -7.07 -8.11
N LEU A 2 -15.86 -8.33 -8.56
CA LEU A 2 -15.79 -9.50 -7.69
C LEU A 2 -14.37 -9.68 -7.12
N VAL A 3 -13.35 -9.43 -7.92
CA VAL A 3 -11.93 -9.56 -7.50
C VAL A 3 -11.61 -8.60 -6.36
N THR A 4 -12.04 -7.34 -6.45
CA THR A 4 -11.83 -6.35 -5.37
C THR A 4 -12.56 -6.76 -4.08
N LEU A 5 -13.75 -7.38 -4.18
CA LEU A 5 -14.47 -7.91 -3.01
C LEU A 5 -13.73 -9.10 -2.37
N ILE A 6 -13.16 -10.00 -3.18
CA ILE A 6 -12.33 -11.09 -2.67
C ILE A 6 -11.09 -10.53 -1.95
N ARG A 7 -10.43 -9.53 -2.52
CA ARG A 7 -9.28 -8.84 -1.91
C ARG A 7 -9.67 -8.16 -0.59
N LEU A 8 -10.84 -7.54 -0.53
CA LEU A 8 -11.37 -6.98 0.72
C LEU A 8 -11.58 -8.06 1.78
N ALA A 9 -12.15 -9.21 1.41
CA ALA A 9 -12.31 -10.34 2.33
C ALA A 9 -10.96 -10.87 2.84
N LEU A 10 -9.97 -11.02 1.96
CA LEU A 10 -8.60 -11.41 2.34
C LEU A 10 -7.96 -10.38 3.29
N THR A 11 -8.10 -9.08 2.99
CA THR A 11 -7.63 -8.00 3.87
C THR A 11 -8.31 -8.05 5.22
N SER A 12 -9.63 -8.30 5.26
CA SER A 12 -10.38 -8.46 6.51
C SER A 12 -9.89 -9.67 7.33
N THR A 13 -9.51 -10.76 6.67
CA THR A 13 -8.90 -11.92 7.32
C THR A 13 -7.55 -11.55 7.95
N LEU A 14 -6.74 -10.73 7.27
CA LEU A 14 -5.49 -10.22 7.82
C LEU A 14 -5.70 -9.25 9.00
N VAL A 15 -6.80 -8.50 9.03
CA VAL A 15 -7.17 -7.69 10.21
C VAL A 15 -7.41 -8.60 11.43
N ALA A 16 -8.06 -9.75 11.25
CA ALA A 16 -8.25 -10.71 12.35
C ALA A 16 -6.91 -11.25 12.88
N ALA A 17 -5.89 -11.33 12.04
CA ALA A 17 -4.53 -11.75 12.45
C ALA A 17 -3.85 -10.76 13.41
N LEU A 18 -4.31 -9.52 13.53
CA LEU A 18 -3.83 -8.57 14.53
C LEU A 18 -4.28 -8.95 15.96
N VAL A 19 -5.40 -9.67 16.07
CA VAL A 19 -5.97 -10.09 17.36
C VAL A 19 -5.63 -11.53 17.66
N VAL A 20 -5.70 -12.41 16.66
CA VAL A 20 -5.38 -13.83 16.77
C VAL A 20 -4.06 -14.10 16.04
N PRO A 21 -2.94 -14.26 16.74
CA PRO A 21 -1.64 -14.48 16.10
C PRO A 21 -1.66 -15.72 15.20
N ILE A 22 -1.31 -15.53 13.94
CA ILE A 22 -1.12 -16.61 12.96
C ILE A 22 0.32 -16.62 12.46
N SER A 23 0.75 -17.72 11.85
CA SER A 23 2.10 -17.82 11.29
C SER A 23 2.31 -16.75 10.19
N GLY A 24 3.48 -16.09 10.22
CA GLY A 24 3.89 -15.13 9.20
C GLY A 24 3.88 -15.72 7.77
N TRP A 25 4.09 -17.03 7.62
CA TRP A 25 3.94 -17.71 6.34
C TRP A 25 2.51 -17.68 5.80
N ILE A 26 1.51 -17.80 6.68
CA ILE A 26 0.09 -17.70 6.31
C ILE A 26 -0.22 -16.27 5.90
N VAL A 27 0.24 -15.27 6.66
CA VAL A 27 0.10 -13.85 6.33
C VAL A 27 0.72 -13.57 4.95
N LEU A 28 1.95 -14.05 4.72
CA LEU A 28 2.65 -13.90 3.45
C LEU A 28 1.87 -14.51 2.29
N CYS A 29 1.36 -15.74 2.43
CA CYS A 29 0.58 -16.39 1.39
C CYS A 29 -0.71 -15.63 1.07
N ILE A 30 -1.45 -15.16 2.08
CA ILE A 30 -2.68 -14.38 1.88
C ILE A 30 -2.35 -13.05 1.17
N ALA A 31 -1.29 -12.37 1.61
CA ALA A 31 -0.86 -11.09 1.03
C ALA A 31 -0.41 -11.25 -0.44
N LEU A 32 0.37 -12.29 -0.75
CA LEU A 32 0.79 -12.60 -2.12
C LEU A 32 -0.42 -12.93 -3.01
N PHE A 33 -1.38 -13.68 -2.49
CA PHE A 33 -2.59 -14.02 -3.23
C PHE A 33 -3.44 -12.77 -3.50
N ALA A 34 -3.61 -11.89 -2.51
CA ALA A 34 -4.31 -10.62 -2.70
C ALA A 34 -3.63 -9.72 -3.74
N LEU A 35 -2.29 -9.66 -3.73
CA LEU A 35 -1.50 -8.90 -4.70
C LEU A 35 -1.58 -9.51 -6.11
N ALA A 36 -1.56 -10.84 -6.23
CA ALA A 36 -1.73 -11.51 -7.53
C ALA A 36 -3.10 -11.24 -8.14
N LEU A 37 -4.15 -11.23 -7.33
CA LEU A 37 -5.51 -10.89 -7.77
C LEU A 37 -5.59 -9.45 -8.28
N ASP A 38 -4.90 -8.51 -7.64
CA ASP A 38 -4.80 -7.12 -8.10
C ASP A 38 -4.15 -7.01 -9.48
N GLY A 39 -3.03 -7.70 -9.66
CA GLY A 39 -2.35 -7.76 -10.96
C GLY A 39 -3.24 -8.31 -12.07
N ILE A 40 -4.03 -9.35 -11.78
CA ILE A 40 -4.97 -9.97 -12.73
C ILE A 40 -6.11 -9.02 -13.05
N ASP A 41 -6.72 -8.39 -12.05
CA ASP A 41 -7.84 -7.45 -12.25
C ASP A 41 -7.40 -6.23 -13.05
N GLY A 42 -6.24 -5.66 -12.72
CA GLY A 42 -5.64 -4.57 -13.48
C GLY A 42 -5.30 -4.93 -14.92
N TRP A 43 -4.89 -6.17 -15.19
CA TRP A 43 -4.66 -6.67 -16.54
C TRP A 43 -5.97 -6.86 -17.32
N LEU A 44 -6.98 -7.48 -16.72
CA LEU A 44 -8.32 -7.68 -17.30
C LEU A 44 -9.03 -6.34 -17.58
N ALA A 45 -8.94 -5.38 -16.67
CA ALA A 45 -9.52 -4.05 -16.83
C ALA A 45 -8.95 -3.32 -18.07
N ARG A 46 -7.64 -3.46 -18.30
CA ARG A 46 -6.98 -2.89 -19.49
C ARG A 46 -7.44 -3.55 -20.80
N LEU A 47 -7.74 -4.84 -20.77
CA LEU A 47 -8.24 -5.56 -21.95
C LEU A 47 -9.72 -5.27 -22.24
N GLY A 48 -10.53 -5.09 -21.19
CA GLY A 48 -11.99 -4.94 -21.32
C GLY A 48 -12.51 -3.52 -21.51
N GLY A 49 -11.69 -2.48 -21.33
CA GLY A 49 -12.08 -1.08 -21.50
C GLY A 49 -13.18 -0.55 -20.55
N HIS A 50 -13.59 -1.35 -19.55
CA HIS A 50 -14.70 -1.06 -18.64
C HIS A 50 -14.15 -0.70 -17.24
N VAL A 51 -13.60 0.50 -17.11
CA VAL A 51 -13.18 1.02 -15.80
C VAL A 51 -14.24 2.02 -15.32
N SER A 52 -14.95 1.70 -14.24
CA SER A 52 -15.83 2.67 -13.58
C SER A 52 -15.02 3.49 -12.56
N ASP A 53 -15.29 4.80 -12.48
CA ASP A 53 -14.63 5.69 -11.51
C ASP A 53 -14.82 5.22 -10.05
N PHE A 54 -15.99 4.68 -9.75
CA PHE A 54 -16.28 4.09 -8.42
C PHE A 54 -15.40 2.86 -8.17
N GLY A 55 -15.29 1.95 -9.16
CA GLY A 55 -14.47 0.75 -9.04
C GLY A 55 -12.98 1.07 -8.82
N ALA A 56 -12.46 2.05 -9.56
CA ALA A 56 -11.07 2.49 -9.42
C ALA A 56 -10.80 3.11 -8.03
N ARG A 57 -11.73 3.91 -7.50
CA ARG A 57 -11.60 4.48 -6.15
C ARG A 57 -11.69 3.40 -5.07
N PHE A 58 -12.64 2.48 -5.20
CA PHE A 58 -12.81 1.38 -4.26
C PHE A 58 -11.59 0.46 -4.21
N ASP A 59 -11.03 0.12 -5.37
CA ASP A 59 -9.79 -0.67 -5.47
C ASP A 59 -8.60 0.02 -4.77
N MET A 60 -8.46 1.33 -4.99
CA MET A 60 -7.42 2.13 -4.34
C MET A 60 -7.57 2.16 -2.80
N GLU A 61 -8.80 2.14 -2.26
CA GLU A 61 -9.02 2.06 -0.81
C GLU A 61 -8.71 0.67 -0.26
N VAL A 62 -9.02 -0.40 -1.00
CA VAL A 62 -8.68 -1.77 -0.61
C VAL A 62 -7.16 -1.96 -0.59
N ASP A 63 -6.43 -1.40 -1.57
CA ASP A 63 -4.97 -1.41 -1.60
C ASP A 63 -4.36 -0.67 -0.41
N ALA A 64 -4.88 0.51 -0.10
CA ALA A 64 -4.41 1.28 1.05
C ALA A 64 -4.68 0.54 2.37
N ALA A 65 -5.86 -0.10 2.50
CA ALA A 65 -6.20 -0.90 3.68
C ALA A 65 -5.26 -2.11 3.81
N LEU A 66 -4.99 -2.84 2.73
CA LEU A 66 -4.03 -3.94 2.72
C LEU A 66 -2.64 -3.47 3.17
N GLY A 67 -2.15 -2.36 2.60
CA GLY A 67 -0.85 -1.79 2.98
C GLY A 67 -0.78 -1.42 4.46
N LEU A 68 -1.85 -0.81 5.01
CA LEU A 68 -1.91 -0.46 6.43
C LEU A 68 -1.91 -1.71 7.32
N VAL A 69 -2.73 -2.71 6.99
CA VAL A 69 -2.82 -3.96 7.77
C VAL A 69 -1.48 -4.69 7.77
N LEU A 70 -0.81 -4.80 6.63
CA LEU A 70 0.52 -5.42 6.54
C LEU A 70 1.56 -4.64 7.35
N ALA A 71 1.51 -3.31 7.34
CA ALA A 71 2.41 -2.49 8.16
C ALA A 71 2.17 -2.69 9.66
N LEU A 72 0.91 -2.80 10.10
CA LEU A 72 0.54 -3.09 11.48
C LEU A 72 0.99 -4.50 11.90
N LEU A 73 0.81 -5.51 11.05
CA LEU A 73 1.27 -6.88 11.31
C LEU A 73 2.79 -6.97 11.42
N ALA A 74 3.53 -6.30 10.52
CA ALA A 74 4.98 -6.23 10.58
C ALA A 74 5.49 -5.51 11.83
N TRP A 75 4.78 -4.47 12.28
CA TRP A 75 5.09 -3.81 13.57
C TRP A 75 4.78 -4.72 14.75
N ALA A 76 3.62 -5.39 14.75
CA ALA A 76 3.22 -6.29 15.84
C ALA A 76 4.12 -7.53 15.96
N SER A 77 4.78 -7.96 14.88
CA SER A 77 5.74 -9.07 14.90
C SER A 77 7.09 -8.72 15.54
N GLU A 78 7.32 -7.44 15.89
CA GLU A 78 8.58 -6.90 16.42
C GLU A 78 9.82 -7.09 15.52
N ALA A 79 9.64 -7.64 14.32
CA ALA A 79 10.73 -7.81 13.36
C ALA A 79 11.31 -6.47 12.87
N VAL A 80 10.48 -5.43 12.89
CA VAL A 80 10.84 -4.06 12.49
C VAL A 80 10.21 -3.03 13.45
N GLY A 81 10.88 -1.89 13.63
CA GLY A 81 10.36 -0.81 14.47
C GLY A 81 9.13 -0.09 13.86
N ALA A 82 8.53 0.83 14.63
CA ALA A 82 7.34 1.61 14.22
C ALA A 82 7.51 2.40 12.91
N VAL A 83 8.73 2.54 12.40
CA VAL A 83 9.02 3.18 11.10
C VAL A 83 8.29 2.48 9.95
N VAL A 84 7.96 1.19 10.08
CA VAL A 84 7.20 0.46 9.05
C VAL A 84 5.80 1.07 8.81
N LEU A 85 5.23 1.77 9.78
CA LEU A 85 3.96 2.47 9.63
C LEU A 85 4.03 3.60 8.60
N LEU A 86 5.23 4.15 8.32
CA LEU A 86 5.42 5.08 7.20
C LEU A 86 5.08 4.47 5.84
N LEU A 87 5.14 3.15 5.71
CA LEU A 87 4.73 2.46 4.48
C LEU A 87 3.22 2.22 4.42
N GLY A 88 2.53 2.11 5.57
CA GLY A 88 1.08 1.85 5.61
C GLY A 88 0.20 3.09 5.62
N LEU A 89 0.69 4.23 6.13
CA LEU A 89 -0.12 5.41 6.41
C LEU A 89 -0.21 6.48 5.29
N PRO A 90 0.63 6.50 4.25
CA PRO A 90 0.75 7.65 3.34
C PRO A 90 -0.56 8.10 2.72
N ARG A 91 -1.41 7.15 2.31
CA ARG A 91 -2.72 7.47 1.74
C ARG A 91 -3.60 8.21 2.74
N TYR A 92 -3.69 7.73 3.96
CA TYR A 92 -4.54 8.30 5.00
C TYR A 92 -4.04 9.68 5.43
N VAL A 93 -2.72 9.83 5.56
CA VAL A 93 -2.08 11.12 5.84
C VAL A 93 -2.34 12.11 4.70
N PHE A 94 -2.24 11.67 3.45
CA PHE A 94 -2.50 12.52 2.29
C PHE A 94 -3.97 12.95 2.20
N VAL A 95 -4.91 12.03 2.43
CA VAL A 95 -6.35 12.34 2.46
C VAL A 95 -6.67 13.31 3.60
N ALA A 96 -6.16 13.08 4.80
CA ALA A 96 -6.33 14.00 5.93
C ALA A 96 -5.71 15.37 5.66
N ALA A 97 -4.53 15.42 5.07
CA ALA A 97 -3.87 16.67 4.71
C ALA A 97 -4.64 17.42 3.62
N SER A 98 -5.25 16.74 2.66
CA SER A 98 -6.06 17.37 1.60
C SER A 98 -7.34 18.01 2.13
N ALA A 99 -7.88 17.52 3.26
CA ALA A 99 -9.02 18.12 3.93
C ALA A 99 -8.65 19.47 4.61
N ILE A 100 -7.38 19.61 5.06
CA ILE A 100 -6.86 20.83 5.68
C ILE A 100 -6.34 21.81 4.61
N TRP A 101 -5.67 21.26 3.59
CA TRP A 101 -5.08 22.05 2.49
C TRP A 101 -5.70 21.66 1.14
N PRO A 102 -6.78 22.32 0.69
CA PRO A 102 -7.52 21.95 -0.52
C PRO A 102 -6.68 21.87 -1.80
N TRP A 103 -5.56 22.58 -1.87
CA TRP A 103 -4.63 22.53 -3.02
C TRP A 103 -3.96 21.15 -3.18
N LEU A 104 -3.90 20.33 -2.14
CA LEU A 104 -3.42 18.94 -2.23
C LEU A 104 -4.41 18.02 -2.95
N ALA A 105 -5.70 18.37 -2.99
CA ALA A 105 -6.71 17.59 -3.69
C ALA A 105 -6.68 17.76 -5.22
N ASN A 106 -5.83 18.66 -5.74
CA ASN A 106 -5.70 18.86 -7.19
C ASN A 106 -5.19 17.59 -7.89
N PRO A 107 -5.66 17.32 -9.13
CA PRO A 107 -5.27 16.14 -9.87
C PRO A 107 -3.77 16.14 -10.14
N LEU A 108 -3.10 15.04 -9.74
CA LEU A 108 -1.68 14.82 -10.02
C LEU A 108 -1.52 14.22 -11.42
N PRO A 109 -0.52 14.66 -12.20
CA PRO A 109 -0.22 14.05 -13.48
C PRO A 109 0.13 12.56 -13.31
N GLU A 110 -0.28 11.74 -14.26
CA GLU A 110 0.12 10.33 -14.26
C GLU A 110 1.63 10.20 -14.48
N ARG A 111 2.30 9.51 -13.55
CA ARG A 111 3.74 9.27 -13.61
C ARG A 111 4.04 7.81 -13.31
N LEU A 112 4.77 7.15 -14.20
CA LEU A 112 5.22 5.77 -14.02
C LEU A 112 6.03 5.60 -12.72
N GLY A 113 6.87 6.58 -12.35
CA GLY A 113 7.66 6.54 -11.12
C GLY A 113 6.82 6.42 -9.86
N ARG A 114 5.64 7.05 -9.78
CA ARG A 114 4.72 6.89 -8.65
C ARG A 114 4.15 5.48 -8.57
N LYS A 115 3.74 4.92 -9.72
CA LYS A 115 3.25 3.53 -9.80
C LYS A 115 4.32 2.53 -9.33
N ILE A 116 5.58 2.72 -9.77
CA ILE A 116 6.72 1.87 -9.35
C ILE A 116 6.94 1.96 -7.83
N VAL A 117 6.92 3.16 -7.26
CA VAL A 117 7.12 3.33 -5.80
C VAL A 117 5.99 2.68 -5.00
N CYS A 118 4.72 2.76 -5.45
CA CYS A 118 3.61 2.03 -4.82
C CYS A 118 3.84 0.51 -4.86
N VAL A 119 4.30 -0.04 -5.99
CA VAL A 119 4.62 -1.48 -6.10
C VAL A 119 5.76 -1.85 -5.16
N ILE A 120 6.85 -1.06 -5.11
CA ILE A 120 7.97 -1.28 -4.18
C ILE A 120 7.49 -1.28 -2.74
N GLN A 121 6.64 -0.33 -2.37
CA GLN A 121 6.05 -0.22 -1.03
C GLN A 121 5.27 -1.47 -0.63
N ILE A 122 4.34 -1.91 -1.46
CA ILE A 122 3.52 -3.10 -1.18
C ILE A 122 4.39 -4.36 -1.17
N MET A 123 5.32 -4.52 -2.13
CA MET A 123 6.25 -5.64 -2.15
C MET A 123 7.13 -5.70 -0.90
N ALA A 124 7.65 -4.56 -0.43
CA ALA A 124 8.41 -4.49 0.80
C ALA A 124 7.58 -4.95 2.01
N LEU A 125 6.32 -4.47 2.13
CA LEU A 125 5.41 -4.86 3.20
C LEU A 125 5.08 -6.36 3.16
N VAL A 126 4.91 -6.94 1.96
CA VAL A 126 4.66 -8.37 1.78
C VAL A 126 5.89 -9.18 2.18
N ILE A 127 7.09 -8.79 1.74
CA ILE A 127 8.33 -9.49 2.05
C ILE A 127 8.63 -9.46 3.56
N LEU A 128 8.32 -8.35 4.23
CA LEU A 128 8.49 -8.20 5.68
C LEU A 128 7.57 -9.13 6.51
N GLN A 129 6.56 -9.78 5.90
CA GLN A 129 5.76 -10.80 6.59
C GLN A 129 6.47 -12.16 6.65
N ALA A 130 7.51 -12.38 5.84
CA ALA A 130 8.22 -13.64 5.83
C ALA A 130 9.05 -13.82 7.12
N PRO A 131 8.86 -14.90 7.89
CA PRO A 131 9.55 -15.12 9.16
C PRO A 131 11.08 -15.25 9.05
N VAL A 132 11.58 -15.40 7.82
CA VAL A 132 13.04 -15.47 7.55
C VAL A 132 13.65 -14.09 7.29
N VAL A 133 12.83 -13.04 7.23
CA VAL A 133 13.25 -11.65 6.98
C VAL A 133 13.26 -10.91 8.30
N ASP A 134 14.41 -10.87 8.93
CA ASP A 134 14.62 -10.22 10.23
C ASP A 134 15.90 -9.37 10.25
N GLY A 135 16.16 -8.71 11.36
CA GLY A 135 17.39 -7.99 11.65
C GLY A 135 17.84 -7.00 10.57
N PRO A 136 19.12 -7.09 10.11
CA PRO A 136 19.65 -6.13 9.14
C PRO A 136 18.95 -6.16 7.79
N LEU A 137 18.48 -7.35 7.34
CA LEU A 137 17.80 -7.49 6.06
C LEU A 137 16.43 -6.79 6.09
N ALA A 138 15.63 -7.01 7.14
CA ALA A 138 14.36 -6.35 7.33
C ALA A 138 14.53 -4.82 7.38
N SER A 139 15.54 -4.35 8.12
CA SER A 139 15.86 -2.93 8.23
C SER A 139 16.27 -2.31 6.88
N ALA A 140 17.06 -3.01 6.08
CA ALA A 140 17.47 -2.55 4.75
C ALA A 140 16.30 -2.43 3.79
N ILE A 141 15.40 -3.43 3.76
CA ILE A 141 14.18 -3.41 2.94
C ILE A 141 13.29 -2.23 3.36
N LEU A 142 13.04 -2.08 4.67
CA LEU A 142 12.22 -1.01 5.24
C LEU A 142 12.79 0.37 4.88
N MET A 143 14.08 0.59 5.10
CA MET A 143 14.73 1.87 4.82
C MET A 143 14.69 2.23 3.33
N THR A 144 14.98 1.26 2.45
CA THR A 144 14.95 1.47 1.01
C THR A 144 13.55 1.86 0.53
N ALA A 145 12.53 1.13 0.95
CA ALA A 145 11.13 1.42 0.60
C ALA A 145 10.68 2.78 1.18
N SER A 146 11.04 3.09 2.42
CA SER A 146 10.71 4.36 3.08
C SER A 146 11.34 5.56 2.37
N VAL A 147 12.61 5.48 2.00
CA VAL A 147 13.31 6.54 1.26
C VAL A 147 12.67 6.76 -0.11
N ALA A 148 12.38 5.68 -0.85
CA ALA A 148 11.71 5.76 -2.14
C ALA A 148 10.34 6.42 -2.03
N LEU A 149 9.57 6.06 -1.00
CA LEU A 149 8.24 6.61 -0.73
C LEU A 149 8.30 8.10 -0.39
N VAL A 150 9.12 8.48 0.58
CA VAL A 150 9.29 9.89 1.00
C VAL A 150 9.76 10.76 -0.16
N TRP A 151 10.69 10.26 -0.96
CA TRP A 151 11.14 10.94 -2.17
C TRP A 151 10.00 11.17 -3.17
N SER A 152 9.20 10.12 -3.45
CA SER A 152 8.09 10.20 -4.39
C SER A 152 7.02 11.18 -3.92
N PHE A 153 6.60 11.08 -2.64
CA PHE A 153 5.62 11.98 -2.04
C PHE A 153 6.12 13.42 -1.98
N GLY A 154 7.35 13.63 -1.56
CA GLY A 154 7.96 14.97 -1.50
C GLY A 154 7.99 15.66 -2.88
N ARG A 155 8.24 14.88 -3.94
CA ARG A 155 8.18 15.37 -5.32
C ARG A 155 6.76 15.75 -5.73
N ASP A 156 5.75 14.94 -5.37
CA ASP A 156 4.36 15.19 -5.72
C ASP A 156 3.81 16.41 -4.94
N VAL A 157 4.09 16.52 -3.65
CA VAL A 157 3.75 17.69 -2.83
C VAL A 157 4.41 18.96 -3.37
N ARG A 158 5.70 18.90 -3.76
CA ARG A 158 6.40 20.04 -4.35
C ARG A 158 5.78 20.47 -5.68
N TRP A 159 5.32 19.52 -6.48
CA TRP A 159 4.63 19.83 -7.74
C TRP A 159 3.30 20.53 -7.48
N LEU A 160 2.47 20.01 -6.58
CA LEU A 160 1.19 20.60 -6.18
C LEU A 160 1.38 21.99 -5.56
N TRP A 161 2.44 22.16 -4.76
CA TRP A 161 2.79 23.47 -4.19
C TRP A 161 3.09 24.51 -5.27
N ARG A 162 3.80 24.15 -6.33
CA ARG A 162 4.12 25.04 -7.44
C ARG A 162 2.94 25.31 -8.38
N ALA A 163 1.97 24.42 -8.42
CA ALA A 163 0.76 24.52 -9.24
C ALA A 163 -0.40 25.22 -8.49
N ARG A 164 -0.13 25.82 -7.33
CA ARG A 164 -1.14 26.63 -6.61
C ARG A 164 -1.52 27.85 -7.46
N PRO A 165 -2.82 28.18 -7.52
CA PRO A 165 -3.30 29.43 -8.13
C PRO A 165 -2.79 30.63 -7.34
#